data_0b618bf149d1e117fa66c43cdafd950d
#
_entry.id   0b618bf149d1e117fa66c43cdafd950d
#
_cell.length_a   1.000
_cell.length_b   1.000
_cell.length_c   1.000
_cell.angle_alpha   90.00
_cell.angle_beta   90.00
_cell.angle_gamma   90.00
#
_symmetry.space_group_name_H-M   'P 1'
#
loop_
_entity.id
_entity.type
_entity.pdbx_description
1 polymer ?
#
loop_
_entity_poly.entity_id
_entity_poly.type
_entity_poly.pdbx_seq_one_letter_code
_entity_poly.pdbx_strand_id
1 'polypeptide(L)'
;MKKVDLPKKIAVFPLSNFIIFPKTTVPLNIFEPRYLDMINDSMKSNKLLGMIQPNLSKHQSNNTPQLHEIGCMGKITSFKETDDSRYLIELKGLIRFKIISEIQSNKKYRECEIDFKNFYGDLENKKEDIKFSDLELIFKDLKSLFEKRGFIINWKALEKQSLDETINALAMASPFTIEEKQVLLEAESLNIRKTKIAEILTTYSFDQYNNTTVQ
;
A
#
# COMPACT_ATOMS: atom_id res chain seq x y z
N MET A 1 11.65 -9.72 10.33
CA MET A 1 12.54 -8.58 10.62
C MET A 1 12.29 -8.14 12.04
N LYS A 2 13.32 -7.93 12.85
CA LYS A 2 13.15 -7.49 14.24
C LYS A 2 13.06 -5.96 14.29
N LYS A 3 12.45 -5.39 15.33
CA LYS A 3 12.34 -3.92 15.53
C LYS A 3 13.71 -3.21 15.48
N VAL A 4 14.77 -3.91 15.90
CA VAL A 4 16.15 -3.40 15.93
C VAL A 4 16.76 -3.23 14.53
N ASP A 5 16.23 -3.92 13.50
CA ASP A 5 16.77 -3.92 12.14
C ASP A 5 16.09 -2.90 11.23
N LEU A 6 15.19 -2.06 11.76
CA LEU A 6 14.45 -1.08 10.98
C LEU A 6 15.33 0.14 10.67
N PRO A 7 15.37 0.61 9.41
CA PRO A 7 16.19 1.75 9.02
C PRO A 7 15.57 3.06 9.51
N LYS A 8 16.39 4.04 9.88
CA LYS A 8 15.93 5.40 10.21
C LYS A 8 15.70 6.26 8.97
N LYS A 9 16.28 5.88 7.83
CA LYS A 9 16.10 6.54 6.54
C LYS A 9 15.85 5.51 5.44
N ILE A 10 15.10 5.91 4.43
CA ILE A 10 14.74 5.03 3.32
C ILE A 10 14.63 5.81 2.01
N ALA A 11 15.02 5.18 0.91
CA ALA A 11 14.66 5.65 -0.43
C ALA A 11 13.15 5.48 -0.61
N VAL A 12 12.47 6.53 -1.07
CA VAL A 12 11.04 6.49 -1.28
C VAL A 12 10.70 6.49 -2.77
N PHE A 13 9.71 5.68 -3.11
CA PHE A 13 9.16 5.56 -4.45
C PHE A 13 7.76 6.18 -4.45
N PRO A 14 7.63 7.46 -4.88
CA PRO A 14 6.33 8.09 -5.06
C PRO A 14 5.62 7.47 -6.27
N LEU A 15 4.51 6.80 -6.02
CA LEU A 15 3.70 6.18 -7.07
C LEU A 15 2.25 6.61 -6.91
N SER A 16 1.75 7.46 -7.83
CA SER A 16 0.47 8.14 -7.70
C SER A 16 -0.77 7.25 -7.81
N ASN A 17 -0.63 6.06 -8.39
CA ASN A 17 -1.79 5.22 -8.73
C ASN A 17 -1.83 3.90 -7.97
N PHE A 18 -0.93 3.70 -7.00
CA PHE A 18 -0.84 2.43 -6.31
C PHE A 18 -0.36 2.57 -4.87
N ILE A 19 -0.98 1.83 -3.96
CA ILE A 19 -0.61 1.73 -2.54
C ILE A 19 -0.37 0.27 -2.19
N ILE A 20 0.78 -0.02 -1.55
CA ILE A 20 1.08 -1.32 -0.99
C ILE A 20 0.71 -1.35 0.50
N PHE A 21 0.20 -2.47 0.97
CA PHE A 21 -0.10 -2.73 2.37
C PHE A 21 0.88 -3.74 2.98
N PRO A 22 1.04 -3.77 4.31
CA PRO A 22 1.83 -4.81 4.97
C PRO A 22 1.37 -6.22 4.57
N LYS A 23 2.32 -7.14 4.41
CA LYS A 23 2.11 -8.55 4.02
C LYS A 23 1.55 -8.78 2.60
N THR A 24 1.29 -7.74 1.82
CA THR A 24 0.91 -7.87 0.40
C THR A 24 2.15 -7.84 -0.49
N THR A 25 2.02 -8.35 -1.71
CA THR A 25 3.10 -8.34 -2.71
C THR A 25 2.60 -7.73 -4.01
N VAL A 26 3.44 -6.93 -4.65
CA VAL A 26 3.12 -6.29 -5.93
C VAL A 26 4.27 -6.46 -6.92
N PRO A 27 3.98 -6.84 -8.18
CA PRO A 27 4.94 -6.74 -9.27
C PRO A 27 5.03 -5.29 -9.74
N LEU A 28 6.25 -4.79 -9.94
CA LEU A 28 6.53 -3.45 -10.44
C LEU A 28 7.45 -3.55 -11.65
N ASN A 29 7.15 -2.76 -12.68
CA ASN A 29 8.00 -2.57 -13.86
C ASN A 29 8.66 -1.19 -13.76
N ILE A 30 9.96 -1.16 -13.55
CA ILE A 30 10.75 0.05 -13.32
C ILE A 30 11.50 0.38 -14.60
N PHE A 31 11.30 1.59 -15.12
CA PHE A 31 11.92 2.07 -16.36
C PHE A 31 12.45 3.51 -16.29
N GLU A 32 12.01 4.31 -15.32
CA GLU A 32 12.52 5.67 -15.15
C GLU A 32 13.96 5.62 -14.61
N PRO A 33 14.93 6.36 -15.22
CA PRO A 33 16.34 6.30 -14.83
C PRO A 33 16.58 6.56 -13.33
N ARG A 34 15.87 7.52 -12.75
CA ARG A 34 15.99 7.82 -11.29
C ARG A 34 15.59 6.63 -10.42
N TYR A 35 14.62 5.83 -10.85
CA TYR A 35 14.17 4.67 -10.10
C TYR A 35 15.00 3.42 -10.40
N LEU A 36 15.60 3.31 -11.58
CA LEU A 36 16.65 2.30 -11.84
C LEU A 36 17.84 2.51 -10.92
N ASP A 37 18.30 3.77 -10.75
CA ASP A 37 19.36 4.12 -9.79
C ASP A 37 18.96 3.74 -8.36
N MET A 38 17.73 4.04 -7.96
CA MET A 38 17.18 3.69 -6.64
C MET A 38 17.16 2.18 -6.38
N ILE A 39 16.70 1.39 -7.35
CA ILE A 39 16.69 -0.07 -7.24
C ILE A 39 18.12 -0.61 -7.14
N ASN A 40 19.05 -0.12 -7.98
CA ASN A 40 20.46 -0.54 -7.94
C ASN A 40 21.10 -0.28 -6.56
N ASP A 41 20.86 0.90 -5.98
CA ASP A 41 21.35 1.22 -4.64
C ASP A 41 20.70 0.35 -3.56
N SER A 42 19.42 0.09 -3.67
CA SER A 42 18.69 -0.77 -2.74
C SER A 42 19.16 -2.22 -2.82
N MET A 43 19.45 -2.73 -4.02
CA MET A 43 19.96 -4.10 -4.22
C MET A 43 21.35 -4.30 -3.65
N LYS A 44 22.18 -3.25 -3.61
CA LYS A 44 23.53 -3.27 -2.98
C LYS A 44 23.47 -3.18 -1.46
N SER A 45 22.30 -2.91 -0.86
CA SER A 45 22.14 -2.74 0.57
C SER A 45 21.15 -3.75 1.17
N ASN A 46 20.05 -3.30 1.72
CA ASN A 46 19.08 -4.11 2.47
C ASN A 46 17.86 -4.54 1.64
N LYS A 47 17.77 -4.11 0.37
CA LYS A 47 16.64 -4.35 -0.55
C LYS A 47 15.31 -3.75 -0.07
N LEU A 48 15.37 -2.68 0.70
CA LEU A 48 14.19 -2.00 1.25
C LEU A 48 13.87 -0.75 0.46
N LEU A 49 12.58 -0.53 0.21
CA LEU A 49 12.01 0.66 -0.43
C LEU A 49 10.77 1.13 0.33
N GLY A 50 10.57 2.44 0.39
CA GLY A 50 9.34 3.03 0.90
C GLY A 50 8.39 3.37 -0.24
N MET A 51 7.25 2.70 -0.34
CA MET A 51 6.15 3.12 -1.22
C MET A 51 5.37 4.23 -0.54
N ILE A 52 5.12 5.32 -1.27
CA ILE A 52 4.44 6.50 -0.73
C ILE A 52 3.57 7.16 -1.81
N GLN A 53 2.47 7.78 -1.40
CA GLN A 53 1.65 8.57 -2.32
C GLN A 53 2.15 10.02 -2.40
N PRO A 54 2.27 10.60 -3.62
CA PRO A 54 2.38 12.03 -3.76
C PRO A 54 1.03 12.70 -3.42
N ASN A 55 1.07 13.77 -2.65
CA ASN A 55 -0.10 14.60 -2.39
C ASN A 55 -0.22 15.64 -3.51
N LEU A 56 -1.03 15.34 -4.51
CA LEU A 56 -1.17 16.18 -5.71
C LEU A 56 -1.85 17.53 -5.43
N SER A 57 -2.52 17.68 -4.29
CA SER A 57 -3.15 18.95 -3.89
C SER A 57 -2.17 19.90 -3.22
N LYS A 58 -0.97 19.45 -2.84
CA LYS A 58 0.05 20.22 -2.14
C LYS A 58 1.39 20.12 -2.87
N HIS A 59 2.02 21.26 -3.14
CA HIS A 59 3.32 21.33 -3.79
C HIS A 59 4.36 21.96 -2.86
N GLN A 60 5.61 21.55 -3.05
CA GLN A 60 6.76 22.20 -2.44
C GLN A 60 7.16 23.45 -3.25
N SER A 61 8.05 24.27 -2.69
CA SER A 61 8.55 25.51 -3.34
C SER A 61 9.18 25.29 -4.72
N ASN A 62 9.70 24.08 -5.00
CA ASN A 62 10.27 23.66 -6.28
C ASN A 62 9.23 23.05 -7.26
N ASN A 63 7.94 23.21 -6.97
CA ASN A 63 6.81 22.66 -7.73
C ASN A 63 6.74 21.12 -7.78
N THR A 64 7.48 20.42 -6.90
CA THR A 64 7.31 18.97 -6.73
C THR A 64 6.15 18.67 -5.78
N PRO A 65 5.33 17.61 -6.03
CA PRO A 65 4.28 17.23 -5.09
C PRO A 65 4.85 16.90 -3.71
N GLN A 66 4.19 17.37 -2.65
CA GLN A 66 4.46 16.88 -1.31
C GLN A 66 4.12 15.39 -1.23
N LEU A 67 4.69 14.69 -0.27
CA LEU A 67 4.34 13.30 0.00
C LEU A 67 3.26 13.26 1.10
N HIS A 68 2.43 12.21 1.05
CA HIS A 68 1.64 11.86 2.23
C HIS A 68 2.57 11.49 3.39
N GLU A 69 2.09 11.63 4.62
CA GLU A 69 2.93 11.35 5.78
C GLU A 69 3.14 9.84 6.01
N ILE A 70 2.15 9.03 5.65
CA ILE A 70 2.16 7.59 5.89
C ILE A 70 2.37 6.84 4.59
N GLY A 71 3.40 5.98 4.58
CA GLY A 71 3.69 5.03 3.52
C GLY A 71 3.90 3.62 4.05
N CYS A 72 4.26 2.71 3.17
CA CYS A 72 4.58 1.33 3.52
C CYS A 72 5.96 0.94 2.99
N MET A 73 6.83 0.49 3.88
CA MET A 73 8.13 -0.06 3.53
C MET A 73 7.94 -1.49 3.02
N GLY A 74 8.52 -1.76 1.86
CA GLY A 74 8.56 -3.09 1.27
C GLY A 74 10.00 -3.58 1.08
N LYS A 75 10.13 -4.90 0.89
CA LYS A 75 11.37 -5.57 0.54
C LYS A 75 11.28 -6.14 -0.86
N ILE A 76 12.30 -5.90 -1.67
CA ILE A 76 12.44 -6.52 -2.99
C ILE A 76 12.71 -8.02 -2.76
N THR A 77 11.79 -8.86 -3.21
CA THR A 77 11.84 -10.33 -3.07
C THR A 77 12.23 -11.04 -4.36
N SER A 78 11.96 -10.40 -5.52
CA SER A 78 12.36 -10.88 -6.84
C SER A 78 12.90 -9.72 -7.65
N PHE A 79 13.89 -9.97 -8.49
CA PHE A 79 14.49 -8.99 -9.40
C PHE A 79 14.85 -9.67 -10.70
N LYS A 80 14.45 -9.07 -11.82
CA LYS A 80 14.85 -9.46 -13.16
C LYS A 80 15.07 -8.22 -14.01
N GLU A 81 16.23 -8.13 -14.66
CA GLU A 81 16.46 -7.17 -15.73
C GLU A 81 15.93 -7.72 -17.05
N THR A 82 15.27 -6.89 -17.82
CA THR A 82 14.74 -7.23 -19.15
C THR A 82 15.69 -6.77 -20.25
N ASP A 83 15.53 -7.31 -21.45
CA ASP A 83 16.40 -7.01 -22.61
C ASP A 83 16.36 -5.51 -23.01
N ASP A 84 15.27 -4.81 -22.67
CA ASP A 84 15.09 -3.37 -22.88
C ASP A 84 15.52 -2.51 -21.68
N SER A 85 16.38 -3.06 -20.81
CA SER A 85 16.95 -2.37 -19.64
C SER A 85 15.93 -1.86 -18.62
N ARG A 86 14.76 -2.48 -18.52
CA ARG A 86 13.80 -2.27 -17.42
C ARG A 86 14.04 -3.28 -16.32
N TYR A 87 13.58 -2.96 -15.12
CA TYR A 87 13.63 -3.89 -13.98
C TYR A 87 12.22 -4.35 -13.62
N LEU A 88 12.01 -5.67 -13.67
CA LEU A 88 10.84 -6.32 -13.11
C LEU A 88 11.18 -6.75 -11.69
N ILE A 89 10.48 -6.21 -10.71
CA ILE A 89 10.68 -6.56 -9.31
C ILE A 89 9.38 -7.01 -8.66
N GLU A 90 9.49 -7.85 -7.64
CA GLU A 90 8.40 -8.06 -6.69
C GLU A 90 8.74 -7.34 -5.39
N LEU A 91 7.83 -6.49 -4.95
CA LEU A 91 7.95 -5.77 -3.68
C LEU A 91 6.95 -6.33 -2.68
N LYS A 92 7.44 -6.90 -1.58
CA LYS A 92 6.62 -7.37 -0.47
C LYS A 92 6.54 -6.31 0.62
N GLY A 93 5.33 -5.83 0.92
CA GLY A 93 5.06 -4.89 2.01
C GLY A 93 5.37 -5.51 3.37
N LEU A 94 6.07 -4.76 4.21
CA LEU A 94 6.51 -5.22 5.52
C LEU A 94 5.84 -4.46 6.67
N ILE A 95 5.99 -3.15 6.68
CA ILE A 95 5.55 -2.30 7.78
C ILE A 95 5.28 -0.88 7.28
N ARG A 96 4.25 -0.23 7.80
CA ARG A 96 4.00 1.19 7.56
C ARG A 96 5.03 2.05 8.27
N PHE A 97 5.26 3.23 7.73
CA PHE A 97 6.12 4.23 8.33
C PHE A 97 5.49 5.61 8.26
N LYS A 98 5.92 6.50 9.16
CA LYS A 98 5.63 7.93 9.07
C LYS A 98 6.88 8.66 8.59
N ILE A 99 6.73 9.56 7.62
CA ILE A 99 7.78 10.50 7.22
C ILE A 99 7.97 11.54 8.33
N ILE A 100 9.21 11.74 8.74
CA ILE A 100 9.62 12.80 9.66
C ILE A 100 10.08 14.02 8.86
N SER A 101 10.99 13.80 7.91
CA SER A 101 11.51 14.83 7.03
C SER A 101 12.00 14.23 5.72
N GLU A 102 12.04 15.03 4.67
CA GLU A 102 12.71 14.69 3.43
C GLU A 102 14.18 15.09 3.51
N ILE A 103 15.07 14.20 3.10
CA ILE A 103 16.52 14.39 3.15
C ILE A 103 16.97 15.03 1.83
N GLN A 104 17.66 16.16 1.92
CA GLN A 104 18.36 16.72 0.77
C GLN A 104 19.58 15.85 0.46
N SER A 105 19.61 15.25 -0.74
CA SER A 105 20.72 14.42 -1.20
C SER A 105 21.03 14.72 -2.67
N ASN A 106 22.23 14.32 -3.13
CA ASN A 106 22.62 14.44 -4.54
C ASN A 106 22.05 13.31 -5.42
N LYS A 107 21.18 12.46 -4.86
CA LYS A 107 20.54 11.37 -5.58
C LYS A 107 19.40 11.89 -6.45
N LYS A 108 19.16 11.22 -7.57
CA LYS A 108 18.05 11.56 -8.48
C LYS A 108 16.68 11.13 -7.94
N TYR A 109 16.64 10.34 -6.88
CA TYR A 109 15.43 9.88 -6.20
C TYR A 109 15.36 10.45 -4.77
N ARG A 110 14.18 10.44 -4.20
CA ARG A 110 13.91 11.04 -2.88
C ARG A 110 14.27 10.05 -1.78
N GLU A 111 14.82 10.58 -0.68
CA GLU A 111 15.08 9.84 0.56
C GLU A 111 14.39 10.56 1.71
N CYS A 112 13.85 9.82 2.67
CA CYS A 112 13.18 10.38 3.84
C CYS A 112 13.74 9.78 5.12
N GLU A 113 13.81 10.61 6.15
CA GLU A 113 13.88 10.16 7.53
C GLU A 113 12.50 9.70 7.97
N ILE A 114 12.42 8.53 8.60
CA ILE A 114 11.17 7.85 8.87
C ILE A 114 11.09 7.30 10.29
N ASP A 115 9.85 7.13 10.80
CA ASP A 115 9.55 6.51 12.08
C ASP A 115 8.51 5.40 11.92
N PHE A 116 8.64 4.35 12.72
CA PHE A 116 7.77 3.17 12.73
C PHE A 116 6.94 3.03 14.00
N LYS A 117 7.07 3.98 14.94
CA LYS A 117 6.57 3.85 16.33
C LYS A 117 5.11 3.40 16.41
N ASN A 118 4.25 3.93 15.55
CA ASN A 118 2.82 3.64 15.57
C ASN A 118 2.46 2.35 14.82
N PHE A 119 3.42 1.70 14.13
CA PHE A 119 3.15 0.61 13.19
C PHE A 119 3.87 -0.70 13.51
N TYR A 120 4.50 -0.82 14.67
CA TYR A 120 5.17 -2.07 15.07
C TYR A 120 4.23 -3.29 15.06
N GLY A 121 2.94 -3.08 15.22
CA GLY A 121 1.92 -4.12 15.10
C GLY A 121 1.90 -4.82 13.75
N ASP A 122 2.34 -4.15 12.67
CA ASP A 122 2.40 -4.75 11.33
C ASP A 122 3.41 -5.91 11.24
N LEU A 123 4.45 -5.90 12.10
CA LEU A 123 5.47 -6.96 12.20
C LEU A 123 5.07 -8.09 13.16
N GLU A 124 4.13 -7.81 14.02
CA GLU A 124 3.69 -8.76 15.05
C GLU A 124 2.50 -9.55 14.49
N ASN A 125 2.53 -10.87 14.67
CA ASN A 125 1.34 -11.71 14.44
C ASN A 125 0.40 -11.60 15.66
N LYS A 126 0.12 -10.38 16.13
CA LYS A 126 -0.88 -10.18 17.17
C LYS A 126 -2.23 -10.66 16.64
N LYS A 127 -2.81 -11.61 17.33
CA LYS A 127 -4.22 -11.96 17.14
C LYS A 127 -5.04 -10.77 17.64
N GLU A 128 -5.44 -9.90 16.73
CA GLU A 128 -6.54 -8.98 17.01
C GLU A 128 -7.81 -9.83 17.20
N ASP A 129 -8.73 -9.34 18.00
CA ASP A 129 -9.98 -10.05 18.32
C ASP A 129 -11.00 -9.92 17.16
N ILE A 130 -10.52 -10.20 15.94
CA ILE A 130 -11.29 -10.21 14.71
C ILE A 130 -11.41 -11.66 14.25
N LYS A 131 -12.62 -12.07 13.88
CA LYS A 131 -12.89 -13.40 13.32
C LYS A 131 -13.22 -13.28 11.82
N PHE A 132 -13.04 -14.38 11.08
CA PHE A 132 -13.47 -14.42 9.69
C PHE A 132 -14.97 -14.15 9.51
N SER A 133 -15.80 -14.57 10.48
CA SER A 133 -17.23 -14.22 10.52
C SER A 133 -17.50 -12.71 10.47
N ASP A 134 -16.59 -11.90 11.01
CA ASP A 134 -16.74 -10.44 11.00
C ASP A 134 -16.48 -9.83 9.62
N LEU A 135 -15.99 -10.62 8.68
CA LEU A 135 -15.71 -10.22 7.29
C LEU A 135 -16.81 -10.69 6.32
N GLU A 136 -17.76 -11.51 6.72
CA GLU A 136 -18.74 -12.10 5.80
C GLU A 136 -19.51 -11.03 5.00
N LEU A 137 -19.97 -9.97 5.66
CA LEU A 137 -20.67 -8.88 4.99
C LEU A 137 -19.74 -8.11 4.05
N ILE A 138 -18.52 -7.82 4.49
CA ILE A 138 -17.50 -7.17 3.68
C ILE A 138 -17.19 -8.02 2.42
N PHE A 139 -17.02 -9.34 2.57
CA PHE A 139 -16.82 -10.24 1.43
C PHE A 139 -18.00 -10.21 0.45
N LYS A 140 -19.23 -10.25 0.96
CA LYS A 140 -20.44 -10.18 0.14
C LYS A 140 -20.50 -8.90 -0.67
N ASP A 141 -20.28 -7.75 -0.01
CA ASP A 141 -20.39 -6.44 -0.65
C ASP A 141 -19.22 -6.22 -1.64
N LEU A 142 -18.01 -6.61 -1.27
CA LEU A 142 -16.86 -6.57 -2.19
C LEU A 142 -17.08 -7.47 -3.40
N LYS A 143 -17.58 -8.69 -3.21
CA LYS A 143 -17.86 -9.59 -4.33
C LYS A 143 -18.83 -8.96 -5.33
N SER A 144 -19.91 -8.36 -4.84
CA SER A 144 -20.85 -7.61 -5.67
C SER A 144 -20.18 -6.44 -6.40
N LEU A 145 -19.32 -5.67 -5.70
CA LEU A 145 -18.62 -4.53 -6.28
C LEU A 145 -17.62 -4.97 -7.37
N PHE A 146 -16.85 -6.03 -7.13
CA PHE A 146 -15.90 -6.57 -8.11
C PHE A 146 -16.60 -7.12 -9.37
N GLU A 147 -17.66 -7.90 -9.20
CA GLU A 147 -18.46 -8.43 -10.30
C GLU A 147 -19.01 -7.31 -11.20
N LYS A 148 -19.57 -6.26 -10.58
CA LYS A 148 -20.09 -5.08 -11.31
C LYS A 148 -19.02 -4.30 -12.05
N ARG A 149 -17.79 -4.28 -11.53
CA ARG A 149 -16.63 -3.59 -12.15
C ARG A 149 -15.87 -4.49 -13.14
N GLY A 150 -16.32 -5.75 -13.33
CA GLY A 150 -15.68 -6.71 -14.24
C GLY A 150 -14.34 -7.26 -13.74
N PHE A 151 -14.05 -7.17 -12.45
CA PHE A 151 -12.84 -7.75 -11.85
C PHE A 151 -13.07 -9.19 -11.42
N ILE A 152 -12.09 -10.04 -11.68
CA ILE A 152 -12.09 -11.45 -11.24
C ILE A 152 -11.12 -11.60 -10.08
N ILE A 153 -11.61 -12.12 -8.95
CA ILE A 153 -10.80 -12.39 -7.75
C ILE A 153 -10.90 -13.87 -7.39
N ASN A 154 -9.75 -14.43 -6.99
CA ASN A 154 -9.70 -15.76 -6.43
C ASN A 154 -10.01 -15.74 -4.93
N TRP A 155 -11.31 -15.73 -4.59
CA TRP A 155 -11.80 -15.71 -3.21
C TRP A 155 -11.28 -16.88 -2.38
N LYS A 156 -11.19 -18.10 -2.98
CA LYS A 156 -10.65 -19.28 -2.29
C LYS A 156 -9.18 -19.12 -1.88
N ALA A 157 -8.41 -18.34 -2.62
CA ALA A 157 -7.03 -18.05 -2.25
C ALA A 157 -6.95 -17.09 -1.07
N LEU A 158 -7.86 -16.11 -0.99
CA LEU A 158 -7.96 -15.18 0.14
C LEU A 158 -8.36 -15.89 1.45
N GLU A 159 -9.30 -16.81 1.40
CA GLU A 159 -9.75 -17.58 2.57
C GLU A 159 -8.64 -18.44 3.22
N LYS A 160 -7.58 -18.74 2.48
CA LYS A 160 -6.42 -19.51 2.97
C LYS A 160 -5.35 -18.64 3.65
N GLN A 161 -5.47 -17.33 3.54
CA GLN A 161 -4.54 -16.37 4.15
C GLN A 161 -4.89 -16.12 5.63
N SER A 162 -3.95 -15.56 6.36
CA SER A 162 -4.25 -15.02 7.68
C SER A 162 -5.21 -13.83 7.57
N LEU A 163 -5.91 -13.53 8.65
CA LEU A 163 -6.92 -12.47 8.67
C LEU A 163 -6.35 -11.09 8.29
N ASP A 164 -5.16 -10.78 8.78
CA ASP A 164 -4.46 -9.54 8.49
C ASP A 164 -3.96 -9.47 7.03
N GLU A 165 -3.47 -10.58 6.47
CA GLU A 165 -3.17 -10.67 5.04
C GLU A 165 -4.42 -10.46 4.19
N THR A 166 -5.54 -11.08 4.59
CA THR A 166 -6.81 -10.94 3.88
C THR A 166 -7.32 -9.50 3.89
N ILE A 167 -7.39 -8.83 5.04
CA ILE A 167 -7.85 -7.45 5.15
C ILE A 167 -6.93 -6.51 4.35
N ASN A 168 -5.62 -6.70 4.42
CA ASN A 168 -4.67 -5.89 3.67
C ASN A 168 -4.75 -6.14 2.15
N ALA A 169 -4.92 -7.39 1.73
CA ALA A 169 -5.13 -7.73 0.32
C ALA A 169 -6.43 -7.12 -0.22
N LEU A 170 -7.52 -7.19 0.55
CA LEU A 170 -8.79 -6.56 0.18
C LEU A 170 -8.66 -5.05 0.07
N ALA A 171 -8.00 -4.38 1.05
CA ALA A 171 -7.75 -2.94 1.00
C ALA A 171 -6.94 -2.54 -0.25
N MET A 172 -5.93 -3.33 -0.62
CA MET A 172 -5.10 -3.10 -1.79
C MET A 172 -5.84 -3.33 -3.10
N ALA A 173 -6.52 -4.48 -3.24
CA ALA A 173 -7.11 -4.93 -4.49
C ALA A 173 -8.46 -4.28 -4.81
N SER A 174 -9.18 -3.78 -3.81
CA SER A 174 -10.50 -3.18 -4.01
C SER A 174 -10.46 -2.01 -5.00
N PRO A 175 -11.50 -1.83 -5.82
CA PRO A 175 -11.59 -0.74 -6.80
C PRO A 175 -11.99 0.58 -6.13
N PHE A 176 -11.38 0.85 -4.99
CA PHE A 176 -11.50 2.10 -4.25
C PHE A 176 -10.61 3.18 -4.87
N THR A 177 -10.94 4.45 -4.63
CA THR A 177 -10.07 5.56 -5.04
C THR A 177 -8.73 5.52 -4.30
N ILE A 178 -7.77 6.26 -4.78
CA ILE A 178 -6.44 6.30 -4.16
C ILE A 178 -6.50 6.97 -2.78
N GLU A 179 -7.37 7.95 -2.61
CA GLU A 179 -7.64 8.66 -1.36
C GLU A 179 -8.26 7.71 -0.33
N GLU A 180 -9.26 6.91 -0.74
CA GLU A 180 -9.86 5.89 0.12
C GLU A 180 -8.81 4.84 0.55
N LYS A 181 -7.97 4.39 -0.37
CA LYS A 181 -6.87 3.46 -0.05
C LYS A 181 -5.84 4.09 0.88
N GLN A 182 -5.57 5.40 0.74
CA GLN A 182 -4.69 6.11 1.67
C GLN A 182 -5.29 6.16 3.08
N VAL A 183 -6.59 6.45 3.20
CA VAL A 183 -7.32 6.38 4.49
C VAL A 183 -7.22 4.98 5.11
N LEU A 184 -7.32 3.93 4.30
CA LEU A 184 -7.14 2.55 4.77
C LEU A 184 -5.71 2.25 5.22
N LEU A 185 -4.70 2.78 4.53
CA LEU A 185 -3.30 2.63 4.92
C LEU A 185 -3.01 3.32 6.25
N GLU A 186 -3.58 4.51 6.46
CA GLU A 186 -3.41 5.33 7.66
C GLU A 186 -4.15 4.78 8.90
N ALA A 187 -5.10 3.86 8.72
CA ALA A 187 -5.84 3.25 9.82
C ALA A 187 -4.90 2.62 10.86
N GLU A 188 -4.97 3.06 12.11
CA GLU A 188 -4.03 2.71 13.18
C GLU A 188 -3.97 1.21 13.48
N SER A 189 -5.11 0.52 13.41
CA SER A 189 -5.23 -0.92 13.66
C SER A 189 -5.94 -1.64 12.50
N LEU A 190 -5.80 -2.97 12.50
CA LEU A 190 -6.48 -3.83 11.54
C LEU A 190 -8.01 -3.75 11.70
N ASN A 191 -8.48 -3.64 12.94
CA ASN A 191 -9.92 -3.49 13.23
C ASN A 191 -10.48 -2.17 12.68
N ILE A 192 -9.76 -1.06 12.88
CA ILE A 192 -10.14 0.24 12.29
C ILE A 192 -10.14 0.15 10.77
N ARG A 193 -9.14 -0.51 10.16
CA ARG A 193 -9.07 -0.71 8.70
C ARG A 193 -10.28 -1.50 8.20
N LYS A 194 -10.63 -2.59 8.87
CA LYS A 194 -11.84 -3.39 8.58
C LYS A 194 -13.10 -2.53 8.61
N THR A 195 -13.28 -1.73 9.67
CA THR A 195 -14.45 -0.84 9.80
C THR A 195 -14.49 0.19 8.67
N LYS A 196 -13.35 0.82 8.34
CA LYS A 196 -13.28 1.76 7.23
C LYS A 196 -13.58 1.13 5.87
N ILE A 197 -13.19 -0.12 5.63
CA ILE A 197 -13.60 -0.85 4.42
C ILE A 197 -15.12 -0.97 4.36
N ALA A 198 -15.78 -1.33 5.44
CA ALA A 198 -17.24 -1.44 5.49
C ALA A 198 -17.94 -0.08 5.27
N GLU A 199 -17.41 1.00 5.85
CA GLU A 199 -17.90 2.37 5.65
C GLU A 199 -17.79 2.78 4.18
N ILE A 200 -16.64 2.56 3.53
CA ILE A 200 -16.44 2.86 2.11
C ILE A 200 -17.42 2.06 1.26
N LEU A 201 -17.61 0.76 1.52
CA LEU A 201 -18.53 -0.08 0.77
C LEU A 201 -20.00 0.41 0.90
N THR A 202 -20.33 0.94 2.05
CA THR A 202 -21.68 1.53 2.27
C THR A 202 -21.90 2.71 1.33
N THR A 203 -20.92 3.60 1.13
CA THR A 203 -21.05 4.73 0.18
C THR A 203 -21.25 4.25 -1.25
N TYR A 204 -20.52 3.23 -1.69
CA TYR A 204 -20.68 2.63 -3.01
C TYR A 204 -22.08 1.99 -3.21
N SER A 205 -22.69 1.50 -2.14
CA SER A 205 -24.04 0.95 -2.20
C SER A 205 -25.12 2.04 -2.30
N PHE A 206 -24.96 3.16 -1.60
CA PHE A 206 -25.89 4.29 -1.66
C PHE A 206 -25.89 5.01 -3.02
N ASP A 207 -24.73 5.21 -3.64
CA ASP A 207 -24.62 5.81 -4.97
C ASP A 207 -25.36 5.01 -6.04
N GLN A 208 -25.52 3.71 -5.84
CA GLN A 208 -26.27 2.84 -6.74
C GLN A 208 -27.80 3.05 -6.66
N TYR A 209 -28.35 3.33 -5.49
CA TYR A 209 -29.80 3.60 -5.33
C TYR A 209 -30.19 4.94 -5.97
N ASN A 210 -29.30 5.94 -5.93
CA ASN A 210 -29.58 7.26 -6.50
C ASN A 210 -29.49 7.27 -8.05
N ASN A 211 -28.66 6.42 -8.66
CA ASN A 211 -28.55 6.33 -10.12
C ASN A 211 -29.64 5.47 -10.79
N THR A 212 -30.42 4.69 -10.03
CA THR A 212 -31.54 3.89 -10.55
C THR A 212 -32.89 4.62 -10.45
N THR A 213 -32.96 5.80 -9.85
CA THR A 213 -34.20 6.54 -9.61
C THR A 213 -34.40 7.70 -10.61
N VAL A 214 -33.56 7.83 -11.63
CA VAL A 214 -33.71 8.82 -12.72
C VAL A 214 -33.96 8.06 -14.03
N GLN A 215 -35.16 7.58 -14.23
CA GLN A 215 -35.79 7.32 -15.52
C GLN A 215 -37.19 7.92 -15.52
#